data_592847a6876f7ed5edae0269ffab1d18
#
_entry.id   592847a6876f7ed5edae0269ffab1d18
#
_cell.length_a   1.000
_cell.length_b   1.000
_cell.length_c   1.000
_cell.angle_alpha   90.00
_cell.angle_beta   90.00
_cell.angle_gamma   90.00
#
_symmetry.space_group_name_H-M   'P 1'
#
loop_
_entity.id
_entity.type
_entity.pdbx_description
1 polymer ?
#
loop_
_entity_poly.entity_id
_entity_poly.type
_entity_poly.pdbx_seq_one_letter_code
_entity_poly.pdbx_strand_id
1 'polypeptide(L)'
;SNTSSLLANCHGILVPGGFGERGSEGKIAAIKYARENKIPYFGICFGMQLAVIEMARNILGIQDANSSEFSNCTNSIVGLMTEWTTSDNTTEKRSKNDDLGGTMRLGSYEAKLRKGSKIYNIYKNEIINERHRHRYEVNNKFAEKFENNGVIFSGYSPDGLLPETVEL
;
A
#
# COMPACT_ATOMS: atom_id res chain seq x y z
N SER A 1 -7.68 4.80 22.70
CA SER A 1 -6.26 4.39 22.76
C SER A 1 -5.39 5.63 22.79
N ASN A 2 -4.39 5.63 23.66
CA ASN A 2 -3.54 6.76 23.94
C ASN A 2 -2.35 6.86 22.97
N THR A 3 -2.62 6.69 21.68
CA THR A 3 -1.60 6.72 20.60
C THR A 3 -0.77 8.00 20.65
N SER A 4 -1.41 9.16 20.85
CA SER A 4 -0.74 10.45 20.89
C SER A 4 0.29 10.55 22.02
N SER A 5 -0.01 10.07 23.22
CA SER A 5 0.96 10.12 24.33
C SER A 5 2.10 9.13 24.15
N LEU A 6 1.84 7.96 23.56
CA LEU A 6 2.89 6.96 23.30
C LEU A 6 3.89 7.44 22.24
N LEU A 7 3.43 8.24 21.27
CA LEU A 7 4.24 8.68 20.14
C LEU A 7 4.72 10.14 20.26
N ALA A 8 4.38 10.85 21.33
CA ALA A 8 4.65 12.28 21.49
C ALA A 8 6.14 12.66 21.34
N ASN A 9 7.05 11.75 21.66
CA ASN A 9 8.50 11.97 21.59
C ASN A 9 9.15 11.30 20.36
N CYS A 10 8.36 10.77 19.43
CA CYS A 10 8.88 10.14 18.22
C CYS A 10 9.18 11.18 17.15
N HIS A 11 10.38 11.12 16.57
CA HIS A 11 10.81 11.99 15.47
C HIS A 11 10.64 11.32 14.10
N GLY A 12 10.24 10.08 14.06
CA GLY A 12 9.93 9.30 12.88
C GLY A 12 9.24 8.00 13.27
N ILE A 13 8.43 7.46 12.40
CA ILE A 13 7.70 6.20 12.60
C ILE A 13 8.01 5.26 11.45
N LEU A 14 8.45 4.05 11.77
CA LEU A 14 8.66 2.98 10.81
C LEU A 14 7.70 1.83 11.11
N VAL A 15 6.96 1.40 10.09
CA VAL A 15 6.16 0.17 10.15
C VAL A 15 6.74 -0.83 9.17
N PRO A 16 7.33 -1.92 9.68
CA PRO A 16 7.97 -2.94 8.85
C PRO A 16 6.97 -3.84 8.15
N GLY A 17 7.47 -4.77 7.35
CA GLY A 17 6.72 -5.87 6.78
C GLY A 17 6.07 -6.75 7.85
N GLY A 18 4.99 -7.38 7.50
CA GLY A 18 4.22 -8.27 8.37
C GLY A 18 3.02 -8.87 7.63
N PHE A 19 2.25 -9.65 8.37
CA PHE A 19 1.06 -10.33 7.87
C PHE A 19 -0.02 -10.37 8.95
N GLY A 20 -1.27 -10.50 8.50
CA GLY A 20 -2.42 -10.73 9.36
C GLY A 20 -2.95 -9.47 10.04
N GLU A 21 -4.14 -9.61 10.58
CA GLU A 21 -4.92 -8.50 11.13
C GLU A 21 -4.41 -8.01 12.49
N ARG A 22 -3.73 -8.88 13.24
CA ARG A 22 -3.33 -8.58 14.62
C ARG A 22 -2.48 -7.31 14.71
N GLY A 23 -2.98 -6.32 15.44
CA GLY A 23 -2.30 -5.04 15.66
C GLY A 23 -2.36 -4.07 14.47
N SER A 24 -3.10 -4.39 13.39
CA SER A 24 -3.24 -3.53 12.22
C SER A 24 -3.87 -2.18 12.57
N GLU A 25 -4.94 -2.17 13.35
CA GLU A 25 -5.62 -0.93 13.74
C GLU A 25 -4.74 -0.02 14.61
N GLY A 26 -3.89 -0.59 15.48
CA GLY A 26 -2.91 0.19 16.23
C GLY A 26 -1.85 0.83 15.33
N LYS A 27 -1.39 0.11 14.31
CA LYS A 27 -0.46 0.64 13.31
C LYS A 27 -1.13 1.72 12.46
N ILE A 28 -2.38 1.52 12.02
CA ILE A 28 -3.16 2.52 11.29
C ILE A 28 -3.33 3.80 12.13
N ALA A 29 -3.60 3.66 13.43
CA ALA A 29 -3.67 4.80 14.33
C ALA A 29 -2.33 5.55 14.46
N ALA A 30 -1.21 4.83 14.48
CA ALA A 30 0.14 5.44 14.50
C ALA A 30 0.45 6.14 13.17
N ILE A 31 0.04 5.60 12.04
CA ILE A 31 0.18 6.22 10.71
C ILE A 31 -0.63 7.51 10.64
N LYS A 32 -1.89 7.48 11.10
CA LYS A 32 -2.73 8.67 11.20
C LYS A 32 -2.07 9.76 12.04
N TYR A 33 -1.54 9.39 13.21
CA TYR A 33 -0.82 10.31 14.08
C TYR A 33 0.38 10.94 13.37
N ALA A 34 1.20 10.13 12.66
CA ALA A 34 2.34 10.61 11.91
C ALA A 34 1.91 11.63 10.83
N ARG A 35 0.90 11.30 10.05
CA ARG A 35 0.39 12.16 8.99
C ARG A 35 -0.15 13.49 9.52
N GLU A 36 -1.00 13.45 10.55
CA GLU A 36 -1.63 14.65 11.13
C GLU A 36 -0.63 15.57 11.83
N ASN A 37 0.43 15.00 12.41
CA ASN A 37 1.47 15.74 13.12
C ASN A 37 2.73 16.01 12.26
N LYS A 38 2.70 15.66 10.97
CA LYS A 38 3.82 15.82 10.02
C LYS A 38 5.11 15.17 10.50
N ILE A 39 5.00 14.03 11.18
CA ILE A 39 6.12 13.20 11.59
C ILE A 39 6.51 12.31 10.41
N PRO A 40 7.81 12.23 10.03
CA PRO A 40 8.26 11.34 8.97
C PRO A 40 7.79 9.90 9.21
N TYR A 41 7.21 9.32 8.17
CA TYR A 41 6.72 7.94 8.19
C TYR A 41 7.39 7.12 7.10
N PHE A 42 7.80 5.90 7.43
CA PHE A 42 8.31 4.93 6.48
C PHE A 42 7.60 3.59 6.66
N GLY A 43 6.84 3.18 5.65
CA GLY A 43 6.13 1.90 5.62
C GLY A 43 6.73 0.93 4.61
N ILE A 44 7.12 -0.26 5.07
CA ILE A 44 7.71 -1.30 4.23
C ILE A 44 6.68 -2.41 4.05
N CYS A 45 6.35 -2.79 2.80
CA CYS A 45 5.44 -3.88 2.47
C CYS A 45 4.08 -3.71 3.19
N PHE A 46 3.83 -4.45 4.25
CA PHE A 46 2.64 -4.33 5.10
C PHE A 46 2.44 -2.91 5.64
N GLY A 47 3.54 -2.23 6.02
CA GLY A 47 3.49 -0.84 6.46
C GLY A 47 3.01 0.12 5.39
N MET A 48 3.39 -0.06 4.14
CA MET A 48 2.86 0.69 3.01
C MET A 48 1.36 0.40 2.81
N GLN A 49 0.97 -0.86 2.85
CA GLN A 49 -0.43 -1.26 2.68
C GLN A 49 -1.33 -0.63 3.75
N LEU A 50 -0.91 -0.63 5.01
CA LEU A 50 -1.64 0.02 6.10
C LEU A 50 -1.70 1.54 5.95
N ALA A 51 -0.65 2.18 5.41
CA ALA A 51 -0.68 3.60 5.11
C ALA A 51 -1.73 3.93 4.03
N VAL A 52 -1.83 3.11 2.99
CA VAL A 52 -2.84 3.28 1.94
C VAL A 52 -4.25 3.10 2.50
N ILE A 53 -4.47 2.13 3.40
CA ILE A 53 -5.75 1.94 4.09
C ILE A 53 -6.08 3.16 4.98
N GLU A 54 -5.12 3.67 5.75
CA GLU A 54 -5.30 4.88 6.56
C GLU A 54 -5.73 6.07 5.72
N MET A 55 -5.03 6.32 4.62
CA MET A 55 -5.32 7.43 3.72
C MET A 55 -6.67 7.25 3.01
N ALA A 56 -7.04 6.03 2.64
CA ALA A 56 -8.36 5.74 2.09
C ALA A 56 -9.48 6.10 3.07
N ARG A 57 -9.32 5.75 4.35
CA ARG A 57 -10.31 6.04 5.39
C ARG A 57 -10.39 7.54 5.72
N ASN A 58 -9.26 8.20 5.89
CA ASN A 58 -9.20 9.55 6.47
C ASN A 58 -9.01 10.68 5.44
N ILE A 59 -8.50 10.39 4.24
CA ILE A 59 -8.38 11.38 3.17
C ILE A 59 -9.50 11.20 2.15
N LEU A 60 -9.77 9.95 1.71
CA LEU A 60 -10.81 9.68 0.71
C LEU A 60 -12.21 9.50 1.30
N GLY A 61 -12.34 9.38 2.63
CA GLY A 61 -13.63 9.17 3.31
C GLY A 61 -14.24 7.77 3.12
N ILE A 62 -13.45 6.78 2.70
CA ILE A 62 -13.90 5.39 2.52
C ILE A 62 -13.76 4.66 3.86
N GLN A 63 -14.77 4.77 4.72
CA GLN A 63 -14.70 4.30 6.10
C GLN A 63 -14.49 2.80 6.25
N ASP A 64 -15.01 2.00 5.33
CA ASP A 64 -14.88 0.54 5.29
C ASP A 64 -13.65 0.05 4.50
N ALA A 65 -12.76 0.98 4.10
CA ALA A 65 -11.51 0.64 3.42
C ALA A 65 -10.67 -0.33 4.27
N ASN A 66 -10.30 -1.45 3.68
CA ASN A 66 -9.56 -2.49 4.39
C ASN A 66 -8.73 -3.35 3.42
N SER A 67 -8.01 -4.31 3.96
CA SER A 67 -7.39 -5.40 3.21
C SER A 67 -8.30 -6.62 3.19
N SER A 68 -8.42 -7.28 2.04
CA SER A 68 -9.10 -8.58 1.94
C SER A 68 -8.36 -9.69 2.70
N GLU A 69 -7.12 -9.45 3.12
CA GLU A 69 -6.41 -10.32 4.06
C GLU A 69 -7.10 -10.40 5.43
N PHE A 70 -7.75 -9.32 5.86
CA PHE A 70 -8.34 -9.22 7.21
C PHE A 70 -9.81 -9.61 7.23
N SER A 71 -10.57 -9.16 6.24
CA SER A 71 -12.01 -9.39 6.18
C SER A 71 -12.54 -9.20 4.75
N ASN A 72 -13.69 -9.80 4.47
CA ASN A 72 -14.46 -9.46 3.29
C ASN A 72 -15.01 -8.04 3.46
N CYS A 73 -14.42 -7.08 2.77
CA CYS A 73 -14.87 -5.70 2.75
C CYS A 73 -15.32 -5.29 1.35
N THR A 74 -16.27 -4.36 1.28
CA THR A 74 -16.77 -3.84 -0.01
C THR A 74 -15.68 -3.07 -0.76
N ASN A 75 -14.83 -2.35 -0.01
CA ASN A 75 -13.74 -1.57 -0.55
C ASN A 75 -12.39 -2.17 -0.16
N SER A 76 -12.01 -3.25 -0.86
CA SER A 76 -10.68 -3.84 -0.74
C SER A 76 -9.65 -2.92 -1.38
N ILE A 77 -9.07 -2.02 -0.58
CA ILE A 77 -7.99 -1.13 -1.01
C ILE A 77 -6.69 -1.92 -1.21
N VAL A 78 -6.53 -2.99 -0.45
CA VAL A 78 -5.45 -3.97 -0.57
C VAL A 78 -6.09 -5.33 -0.74
N GLY A 79 -5.67 -6.09 -1.73
CA GLY A 79 -6.26 -7.40 -2.01
C GLY A 79 -5.38 -8.29 -2.84
N LEU A 80 -5.85 -9.51 -3.10
CA LEU A 80 -5.21 -10.43 -4.02
C LEU A 80 -5.41 -9.93 -5.46
N MET A 81 -4.43 -10.12 -6.33
CA MET A 81 -4.52 -9.73 -7.75
C MET A 81 -5.69 -10.41 -8.49
N THR A 82 -6.15 -11.55 -8.00
CA THR A 82 -7.30 -12.30 -8.55
C THR A 82 -8.65 -11.64 -8.29
N GLU A 83 -8.70 -10.66 -7.38
CA GLU A 83 -9.93 -9.97 -6.98
C GLU A 83 -10.22 -8.74 -7.84
N TRP A 84 -9.32 -8.38 -8.75
CA TRP A 84 -9.42 -7.17 -9.55
C TRP A 84 -9.67 -7.48 -11.01
N THR A 85 -10.74 -6.94 -11.55
CA THR A 85 -10.93 -6.86 -12.99
C THR A 85 -10.00 -5.79 -13.54
N THR A 86 -9.18 -6.15 -14.52
CA THR A 86 -8.46 -5.17 -15.32
C THR A 86 -9.46 -4.24 -16.00
N SER A 87 -9.10 -2.98 -16.23
CA SER A 87 -9.92 -1.94 -16.84
C SER A 87 -10.51 -2.31 -18.21
N ASP A 88 -10.04 -3.39 -18.82
CA ASP A 88 -10.45 -3.86 -20.16
C ASP A 88 -11.48 -5.01 -20.13
N ASN A 89 -12.17 -5.27 -19.01
CA ASN A 89 -13.11 -6.40 -18.86
C ASN A 89 -12.52 -7.78 -19.22
N THR A 90 -11.24 -7.89 -19.46
CA THR A 90 -10.56 -9.17 -19.56
C THR A 90 -10.33 -9.70 -18.15
N THR A 91 -11.29 -10.50 -17.69
CA THR A 91 -11.13 -11.28 -16.49
C THR A 91 -10.04 -12.31 -16.77
N GLU A 92 -8.80 -12.05 -16.43
CA GLU A 92 -7.89 -13.14 -16.13
C GLU A 92 -8.44 -13.83 -14.88
N LYS A 93 -9.30 -14.78 -15.10
CA LYS A 93 -9.73 -15.74 -14.09
C LYS A 93 -8.53 -16.58 -13.71
N ARG A 94 -7.69 -16.08 -12.86
CA ARG A 94 -6.89 -16.97 -12.01
C ARG A 94 -7.88 -17.56 -11.03
N SER A 95 -8.18 -18.83 -11.21
CA SER A 95 -9.18 -19.54 -10.40
C SER A 95 -8.75 -19.49 -8.93
N LYS A 96 -9.72 -19.42 -8.01
CA LYS A 96 -9.50 -19.57 -6.55
C LYS A 96 -8.80 -20.88 -6.16
N ASN A 97 -8.55 -21.76 -7.12
CA ASN A 97 -7.90 -23.05 -6.97
C ASN A 97 -6.45 -23.11 -7.49
N ASP A 98 -5.94 -22.01 -8.07
CA ASP A 98 -4.52 -21.96 -8.37
C ASP A 98 -3.77 -21.84 -7.05
N ASP A 99 -2.87 -22.78 -6.87
CA ASP A 99 -2.03 -22.98 -5.70
C ASP A 99 -1.66 -21.63 -5.06
N LEU A 100 -2.07 -21.38 -3.81
CA LEU A 100 -1.78 -20.13 -3.08
C LEU A 100 -0.29 -19.76 -3.12
N GLY A 101 0.60 -20.72 -3.41
CA GLY A 101 2.02 -20.53 -3.68
C GLY A 101 2.31 -19.72 -4.94
N GLY A 102 1.48 -19.82 -5.99
CA GLY A 102 1.68 -19.14 -7.27
C GLY A 102 1.33 -17.63 -7.26
N THR A 103 0.68 -17.12 -6.22
CA THR A 103 0.31 -15.70 -6.10
C THR A 103 1.32 -14.87 -5.30
N MET A 104 2.30 -15.50 -4.67
CA MET A 104 3.32 -14.79 -3.90
C MET A 104 4.36 -14.16 -4.82
N ARG A 105 4.54 -12.85 -4.69
CA ARG A 105 5.72 -12.18 -5.26
C ARG A 105 6.89 -12.41 -4.30
N LEU A 106 7.86 -13.17 -4.77
CA LEU A 106 9.04 -13.55 -3.99
C LEU A 106 10.30 -13.32 -4.81
N GLY A 107 11.22 -12.55 -4.28
CA GLY A 107 12.48 -12.23 -4.92
C GLY A 107 12.59 -10.79 -5.41
N SER A 108 13.49 -10.54 -6.34
CA SER A 108 13.74 -9.20 -6.90
C SER A 108 12.74 -8.89 -8.00
N TYR A 109 12.08 -7.75 -7.88
CA TYR A 109 11.14 -7.23 -8.88
C TYR A 109 11.51 -5.80 -9.25
N GLU A 110 11.39 -5.51 -10.53
CA GLU A 110 11.61 -4.19 -11.07
C GLU A 110 10.42 -3.28 -10.77
N ALA A 111 10.72 -2.01 -10.47
CA ALA A 111 9.72 -0.96 -10.40
C ALA A 111 10.20 0.28 -11.16
N LYS A 112 9.25 0.96 -11.82
CA LYS A 112 9.49 2.21 -12.52
C LYS A 112 9.04 3.37 -11.66
N LEU A 113 9.97 4.26 -11.31
CA LEU A 113 9.71 5.44 -10.48
C LEU A 113 9.32 6.65 -11.32
N ARG A 114 8.38 7.43 -10.79
CA ARG A 114 7.94 8.69 -11.38
C ARG A 114 9.03 9.75 -11.22
N LYS A 115 9.51 10.31 -12.31
CA LYS A 115 10.49 11.40 -12.29
C LYS A 115 9.97 12.58 -11.47
N GLY A 116 10.83 13.15 -10.65
CA GLY A 116 10.50 14.27 -9.78
C GLY A 116 9.83 13.89 -8.46
N SER A 117 9.51 12.63 -8.24
CA SER A 117 9.01 12.16 -6.95
C SER A 117 10.10 12.12 -5.88
N LYS A 118 9.70 12.09 -4.60
CA LYS A 118 10.64 11.97 -3.48
C LYS A 118 11.48 10.70 -3.59
N ILE A 119 10.83 9.56 -3.89
CA ILE A 119 11.50 8.28 -4.01
C ILE A 119 12.49 8.27 -5.18
N TYR A 120 12.13 8.85 -6.34
CA TYR A 120 13.04 9.03 -7.45
C TYR A 120 14.28 9.84 -7.05
N ASN A 121 14.10 10.91 -6.29
CA ASN A 121 15.20 11.77 -5.83
C ASN A 121 16.12 11.06 -4.83
N ILE A 122 15.62 10.06 -4.11
CA ILE A 122 16.41 9.22 -3.20
C ILE A 122 17.25 8.21 -4.00
N TYR A 123 16.63 7.45 -4.88
CA TYR A 123 17.31 6.41 -5.67
C TYR A 123 18.18 6.97 -6.79
N LYS A 124 17.86 8.16 -7.32
CA LYS A 124 18.52 8.78 -8.49
C LYS A 124 18.46 7.91 -9.74
N ASN A 125 17.48 7.03 -9.82
CA ASN A 125 17.29 6.11 -10.93
C ASN A 125 15.79 5.95 -11.21
N GLU A 126 15.42 5.83 -12.49
CA GLU A 126 14.03 5.62 -12.90
C GLU A 126 13.59 4.17 -12.70
N ILE A 127 14.51 3.24 -12.85
CA ILE A 127 14.27 1.81 -12.68
C ILE A 127 15.00 1.35 -11.43
N ILE A 128 14.27 0.71 -10.53
CA ILE A 128 14.83 0.11 -9.32
C ILE A 128 14.44 -1.35 -9.23
N ASN A 129 15.22 -2.11 -8.47
CA ASN A 129 14.91 -3.50 -8.16
C ASN A 129 14.85 -3.65 -6.65
N GLU A 130 13.69 -4.06 -6.16
CA GLU A 130 13.45 -4.28 -4.74
C GLU A 130 13.06 -5.72 -4.46
N ARG A 131 13.41 -6.19 -3.27
CA ARG A 131 13.04 -7.53 -2.84
C ARG A 131 11.61 -7.57 -2.29
N HIS A 132 10.77 -8.37 -2.92
CA HIS A 132 9.39 -8.60 -2.53
C HIS A 132 9.21 -9.94 -1.82
N ARG A 133 8.28 -9.95 -0.86
CA ARG A 133 7.76 -11.16 -0.21
C ARG A 133 6.35 -10.88 0.29
N HIS A 134 5.39 -10.88 -0.62
CA HIS A 134 3.98 -10.61 -0.27
C HIS A 134 3.03 -11.17 -1.33
N ARG A 135 1.76 -11.32 -0.98
CA ARG A 135 0.66 -11.80 -1.84
C ARG A 135 -0.35 -10.70 -2.13
N TYR A 136 -0.55 -9.78 -1.19
CA TYR A 136 -1.54 -8.72 -1.27
C TYR A 136 -0.91 -7.49 -1.89
N GLU A 137 -1.69 -6.81 -2.74
CA GLU A 137 -1.27 -5.65 -3.50
C GLU A 137 -2.24 -4.48 -3.28
N VAL A 138 -1.75 -3.26 -3.43
CA VAL A 138 -2.60 -2.08 -3.47
C VAL A 138 -3.43 -2.10 -4.74
N ASN A 139 -4.74 -1.88 -4.59
CA ASN A 139 -5.69 -1.90 -5.69
C ASN A 139 -5.59 -0.63 -6.54
N ASN A 140 -5.07 -0.76 -7.75
CA ASN A 140 -4.86 0.35 -8.69
C ASN A 140 -6.17 1.05 -9.11
N LYS A 141 -7.32 0.40 -8.96
CA LYS A 141 -8.64 1.00 -9.24
C LYS A 141 -8.89 2.30 -8.49
N PHE A 142 -8.26 2.48 -7.34
CA PHE A 142 -8.40 3.67 -6.51
C PHE A 142 -7.33 4.73 -6.77
N ALA A 143 -6.35 4.48 -7.64
CA ALA A 143 -5.19 5.36 -7.84
C ALA A 143 -5.57 6.78 -8.21
N GLU A 144 -6.48 6.96 -9.18
CA GLU A 144 -6.95 8.28 -9.59
C GLU A 144 -7.59 9.05 -8.42
N LYS A 145 -8.41 8.37 -7.61
CA LYS A 145 -9.05 8.98 -6.46
C LYS A 145 -8.04 9.43 -5.41
N PHE A 146 -6.97 8.64 -5.20
CA PHE A 146 -5.86 9.02 -4.34
C PHE A 146 -5.10 10.23 -4.89
N GLU A 147 -4.73 10.21 -6.15
CA GLU A 147 -3.96 11.30 -6.79
C GLU A 147 -4.74 12.62 -6.78
N ASN A 148 -6.05 12.59 -7.01
CA ASN A 148 -6.92 13.77 -6.91
C ASN A 148 -7.00 14.36 -5.49
N ASN A 149 -6.56 13.62 -4.49
CA ASN A 149 -6.50 14.03 -3.09
C ASN A 149 -5.06 14.19 -2.56
N GLY A 150 -4.08 14.30 -3.44
CA GLY A 150 -2.70 14.62 -3.10
C GLY A 150 -1.84 13.43 -2.66
N VAL A 151 -2.36 12.21 -2.74
CA VAL A 151 -1.58 10.98 -2.49
C VAL A 151 -1.01 10.49 -3.82
N ILE A 152 0.29 10.38 -3.92
CA ILE A 152 0.99 10.07 -5.16
C ILE A 152 1.49 8.62 -5.13
N PHE A 153 1.06 7.81 -6.09
CA PHE A 153 1.73 6.55 -6.38
C PHE A 153 2.94 6.84 -7.27
N SER A 154 4.09 6.86 -6.65
CA SER A 154 5.36 7.33 -7.24
C SER A 154 6.17 6.22 -7.91
N GLY A 155 5.75 4.99 -7.82
CA GLY A 155 6.37 3.84 -8.48
C GLY A 155 5.36 2.76 -8.77
N TYR A 156 5.53 2.11 -9.91
CA TYR A 156 4.69 1.02 -10.39
C TYR A 156 5.52 -0.15 -10.90
N SER A 157 4.93 -1.34 -10.91
CA SER A 157 5.45 -2.46 -11.69
C SER A 157 5.64 -2.06 -13.17
N PRO A 158 6.53 -2.74 -13.93
CA PRO A 158 6.83 -2.36 -15.33
C PRO A 158 5.62 -2.32 -16.25
N ASP A 159 4.60 -3.15 -15.98
CA ASP A 159 3.31 -3.17 -16.70
C ASP A 159 2.35 -2.04 -16.28
N GLY A 160 2.69 -1.27 -15.24
CA GLY A 160 1.88 -0.17 -14.73
C GLY A 160 0.67 -0.58 -13.88
N LEU A 161 0.53 -1.87 -13.56
CA LEU A 161 -0.67 -2.37 -12.88
C LEU A 161 -0.58 -2.31 -11.36
N LEU A 162 0.62 -2.48 -10.79
CA LEU A 162 0.83 -2.61 -9.35
C LEU A 162 1.53 -1.38 -8.79
N PRO A 163 0.88 -0.59 -7.93
CA PRO A 163 1.55 0.45 -7.16
C PRO A 163 2.60 -0.16 -6.22
N GLU A 164 3.85 0.28 -6.36
CA GLU A 164 4.99 -0.22 -5.59
C GLU A 164 5.47 0.77 -4.54
N THR A 165 5.28 2.06 -4.79
CA THR A 165 5.62 3.12 -3.84
C THR A 165 4.52 4.17 -3.79
N VAL A 166 4.33 4.74 -2.60
CA VAL A 166 3.36 5.81 -2.34
C VAL A 166 3.99 6.91 -1.50
N GLU A 167 3.62 8.14 -1.78
CA GLU A 167 4.08 9.32 -1.02
C GLU A 167 2.98 10.38 -0.91
N LEU A 168 3.08 11.17 0.16
CA LEU A 168 2.18 12.27 0.50
C LEU A 168 2.98 13.54 0.82
#